data_200484b968bb8bae8a4cb1aa300953fc
#
_entry.id   200484b968bb8bae8a4cb1aa300953fc
#
_cell.length_a   1.000
_cell.length_b   1.000
_cell.length_c   1.000
_cell.angle_alpha   90.00
_cell.angle_beta   90.00
_cell.angle_gamma   90.00
#
_symmetry.space_group_name_H-M   'P 1'
#
loop_
_entity.id
_entity.type
_entity.pdbx_description
1 polymer ?
#
loop_
_entity_poly.entity_id
_entity_poly.type
_entity_poly.pdbx_seq_one_letter_code
_entity_poly.pdbx_strand_id
1 'polypeptide(L)'
;MQTFGIGKAVKYMENGETVTRLGWNGPGQFIQLQVPNDLSKMTLPYIYITTVQGDLVPWLASQTDILATDWIDTESLGGES
;
A
#
# COMPACT_ATOMS: atom_id res chain seq x y z
N MET A 1 -15.64 8.92 1.51
CA MET A 1 -14.47 8.07 1.24
C MET A 1 -14.64 7.43 -0.13
N GLN A 2 -13.61 7.49 -0.95
CA GLN A 2 -13.70 6.97 -2.31
C GLN A 2 -12.76 5.78 -2.46
N THR A 3 -13.31 4.67 -2.92
CA THR A 3 -12.52 3.46 -3.15
C THR A 3 -12.13 3.36 -4.62
N PHE A 4 -11.12 2.54 -4.89
CA PHE A 4 -10.63 2.35 -6.25
C PHE A 4 -9.99 0.97 -6.39
N GLY A 5 -9.60 0.63 -7.61
CA GLY A 5 -8.94 -0.63 -7.89
C GLY A 5 -7.44 -0.55 -7.76
N ILE A 6 -6.77 -1.67 -8.03
CA ILE A 6 -5.31 -1.79 -7.86
C ILE A 6 -4.55 -0.83 -8.78
N GLY A 7 -5.05 -0.58 -9.99
CA GLY A 7 -4.35 0.31 -10.91
C GLY A 7 -4.19 1.71 -10.34
N LYS A 8 -5.26 2.25 -9.76
CA LYS A 8 -5.20 3.56 -9.16
C LYS A 8 -4.39 3.53 -7.86
N ALA A 9 -4.47 2.41 -7.12
CA ALA A 9 -3.66 2.24 -5.92
C ALA A 9 -2.17 2.34 -6.25
N VAL A 10 -1.73 1.71 -7.34
CA VAL A 10 -0.34 1.79 -7.77
C VAL A 10 0.05 3.22 -8.11
N LYS A 11 -0.83 3.96 -8.77
CA LYS A 11 -0.55 5.36 -9.10
C LYS A 11 -0.40 6.21 -7.85
N TYR A 12 -1.20 5.97 -6.84
CA TYR A 12 -1.06 6.66 -5.55
C TYR A 12 0.31 6.37 -4.93
N MET A 13 0.73 5.10 -4.97
CA MET A 13 2.03 4.72 -4.43
C MET A 13 3.18 5.32 -5.23
N GLU A 14 3.03 5.46 -6.55
CA GLU A 14 4.04 6.12 -7.37
C GLU A 14 4.20 7.58 -7.01
N ASN A 15 3.17 8.18 -6.44
CA ASN A 15 3.22 9.57 -5.97
C ASN A 15 3.68 9.68 -4.51
N GLY A 16 4.15 8.59 -3.92
CA GLY A 16 4.68 8.61 -2.56
C GLY A 16 3.63 8.39 -1.49
N GLU A 17 2.43 8.00 -1.85
CA GLU A 17 1.35 7.80 -0.88
C GLU A 17 1.24 6.34 -0.47
N THR A 18 0.53 6.11 0.62
CA THR A 18 0.28 4.76 1.11
C THR A 18 -1.17 4.41 0.89
N VAL A 19 -1.44 3.13 0.62
CA VAL A 19 -2.81 2.65 0.35
C VAL A 19 -3.08 1.40 1.17
N THR A 20 -4.36 1.14 1.40
CA THR A 20 -4.79 -0.04 2.13
C THR A 20 -6.13 -0.49 1.55
N ARG A 21 -6.59 -1.65 1.96
CA ARG A 21 -7.90 -2.15 1.58
C ARG A 21 -8.84 -2.13 2.76
N LEU A 22 -10.08 -1.70 2.51
CA LEU A 22 -11.11 -1.73 3.55
C LEU A 22 -11.40 -3.15 4.03
N GLY A 23 -11.23 -4.13 3.15
CA GLY A 23 -11.50 -5.53 3.48
C GLY A 23 -10.39 -6.25 4.23
N TRP A 24 -9.24 -5.60 4.45
CA TRP A 24 -8.16 -6.25 5.18
C TRP A 24 -8.50 -6.35 6.65
N ASN A 25 -8.18 -7.51 7.23
CA ASN A 25 -8.29 -7.72 8.66
C ASN A 25 -7.03 -7.18 9.32
N GLY A 26 -7.19 -6.43 10.38
CA GLY A 26 -6.05 -5.89 11.09
C GLY A 26 -5.82 -4.43 10.73
N PRO A 27 -6.18 -3.54 11.64
CA PRO A 27 -5.99 -2.10 11.43
C PRO A 27 -4.52 -1.76 11.35
N GLY A 28 -4.20 -0.72 10.60
CA GLY A 28 -2.84 -0.24 10.52
C GLY A 28 -1.98 -0.93 9.48
N GLN A 29 -2.54 -1.86 8.71
CA GLN A 29 -1.81 -2.44 7.57
C GLN A 29 -1.94 -1.55 6.37
N PHE A 30 -0.83 -1.31 5.70
CA PHE A 30 -0.85 -0.53 4.46
C PHE A 30 0.38 -0.87 3.63
N ILE A 31 0.32 -0.58 2.34
CA ILE A 31 1.44 -0.82 1.43
C ILE A 31 1.93 0.49 0.85
N GLN A 32 3.18 0.50 0.45
CA GLN A 32 3.79 1.66 -0.19
C GLN A 32 4.94 1.21 -1.07
N LEU A 33 5.38 2.10 -1.95
CA LEU A 33 6.44 1.84 -2.90
C LEU A 33 7.76 2.32 -2.33
N GLN A 34 8.77 1.46 -2.39
CA GLN A 34 10.14 1.85 -2.06
C GLN A 34 10.89 2.08 -3.37
N VAL A 35 11.43 3.29 -3.52
CA VAL A 35 12.26 3.61 -4.67
C VAL A 35 13.72 3.59 -4.21
N PRO A 36 14.53 2.66 -4.73
CA PRO A 36 15.92 2.55 -4.30
C PRO A 36 16.74 3.78 -4.68
N ASN A 37 17.78 4.03 -3.89
CA ASN A 37 18.76 5.07 -4.18
C ASN A 37 20.16 4.44 -4.15
N ASP A 38 21.20 5.28 -4.23
CA ASP A 38 22.57 4.80 -4.30
C ASP A 38 23.01 4.00 -3.07
N LEU A 39 22.33 4.18 -1.95
CA LEU A 39 22.66 3.48 -0.72
C LEU A 39 21.85 2.21 -0.53
N SER A 40 20.88 1.95 -1.38
CA SER A 40 20.02 0.79 -1.26
C SER A 40 20.68 -0.45 -1.85
N LYS A 41 20.41 -1.61 -1.25
CA LYS A 41 20.86 -2.86 -1.83
C LYS A 41 20.04 -3.23 -3.06
N MET A 42 18.73 -2.95 -3.02
CA MET A 42 17.85 -3.22 -4.14
C MET A 42 18.05 -2.18 -5.21
N THR A 43 17.93 -2.58 -6.47
CA THR A 43 18.16 -1.70 -7.60
C THR A 43 16.88 -1.32 -8.33
N LEU A 44 15.79 -2.05 -8.10
CA LEU A 44 14.50 -1.76 -8.73
C LEU A 44 13.46 -1.43 -7.66
N PRO A 45 12.48 -0.59 -7.99
CA PRO A 45 11.40 -0.29 -7.04
C PRO A 45 10.63 -1.54 -6.66
N TYR A 46 10.12 -1.56 -5.44
CA TYR A 46 9.31 -2.68 -4.97
C TYR A 46 8.29 -2.17 -3.95
N ILE A 47 7.22 -2.94 -3.79
CA ILE A 47 6.16 -2.62 -2.84
C ILE A 47 6.38 -3.42 -1.57
N TYR A 48 6.22 -2.76 -0.42
CA TYR A 48 6.30 -3.47 0.86
C TYR A 48 5.08 -3.12 1.70
N ILE A 49 4.77 -4.01 2.63
CA ILE A 49 3.63 -3.84 3.53
C ILE A 49 4.13 -3.56 4.93
N THR A 50 3.47 -2.63 5.61
CA THR A 50 3.64 -2.46 7.05
C THR A 50 2.59 -3.32 7.71
N THR A 51 3.03 -4.27 8.54
CA THR A 51 2.12 -5.20 9.18
C THR A 51 1.46 -4.59 10.40
N VAL A 52 0.48 -5.30 10.97
CA VAL A 52 -0.21 -4.85 12.18
C VAL A 52 0.79 -4.56 13.30
N GLN A 53 1.86 -5.35 13.38
CA GLN A 53 2.88 -5.19 14.42
C GLN A 53 3.94 -4.15 14.07
N GLY A 54 3.84 -3.55 12.89
CA GLY A 54 4.80 -2.54 12.49
C GLY A 54 6.01 -3.06 11.73
N ASP A 55 6.05 -4.35 11.42
CA ASP A 55 7.14 -4.90 10.63
C ASP A 55 7.01 -4.53 9.16
N LEU A 56 8.13 -4.36 8.49
CA LEU A 56 8.16 -4.06 7.05
C LEU A 56 8.56 -5.32 6.30
N VAL A 57 7.70 -5.76 5.40
CA VAL A 57 7.87 -7.02 4.68
C VAL A 57 7.60 -6.78 3.19
N PRO A 58 8.38 -7.36 2.28
CA PRO A 58 8.03 -7.28 0.85
C PRO A 58 6.62 -7.80 0.65
N TRP A 59 5.83 -7.09 -0.15
CA TRP A 59 4.42 -7.44 -0.31
C TRP A 59 4.25 -8.37 -1.50
N LEU A 60 3.55 -9.48 -1.26
CA LEU A 60 3.18 -10.40 -2.31
C LEU A 60 1.67 -10.28 -2.50
N ALA A 61 1.27 -9.77 -3.65
CA ALA A 61 -0.14 -9.54 -3.92
C ALA A 61 -0.85 -10.86 -4.23
N SER A 62 -1.96 -11.10 -3.55
CA SER A 62 -2.84 -12.21 -3.92
C SER A 62 -3.72 -11.78 -5.08
N GLN A 63 -4.35 -12.74 -5.74
CA GLN A 63 -5.30 -12.41 -6.79
C GLN A 63 -6.47 -11.60 -6.23
N THR A 64 -6.89 -11.92 -5.02
CA THR A 64 -7.96 -11.17 -4.36
C THR A 64 -7.58 -9.71 -4.21
N ASP A 65 -6.35 -9.43 -3.83
CA ASP A 65 -5.87 -8.05 -3.69
C ASP A 65 -5.81 -7.34 -5.04
N ILE A 66 -5.33 -8.04 -6.06
CA ILE A 66 -5.18 -7.44 -7.39
C ILE A 66 -6.54 -7.08 -7.99
N LEU A 67 -7.53 -7.92 -7.75
CA LEU A 67 -8.87 -7.70 -8.33
C LEU A 67 -9.80 -6.91 -7.42
N ALA A 68 -9.34 -6.51 -6.25
CA ALA A 68 -10.17 -5.79 -5.29
C ALA A 68 -10.51 -4.39 -5.79
N THR A 69 -11.65 -3.90 -5.36
CA THR A 69 -12.12 -2.55 -5.70
C THR A 69 -12.31 -1.69 -4.46
N ASP A 70 -11.80 -2.14 -3.32
CA ASP A 70 -11.95 -1.44 -2.05
C ASP A 70 -10.64 -0.83 -1.53
N TRP A 71 -9.73 -0.53 -2.45
CA TRP A 71 -8.50 0.16 -2.10
C TRP A 71 -8.80 1.61 -1.77
N ILE A 72 -8.11 2.15 -0.78
CA ILE A 72 -8.22 3.56 -0.42
C ILE A 72 -6.82 4.07 -0.07
N ASP A 73 -6.66 5.37 -0.17
CA ASP A 73 -5.49 6.05 0.31
C ASP A 73 -5.63 6.20 1.84
N THR A 74 -4.53 5.94 2.57
CA THR A 74 -4.59 5.92 4.03
C THR A 74 -4.90 7.29 4.62
N GLU A 75 -4.63 8.37 3.91
CA GLU A 75 -4.99 9.69 4.38
C GLU A 75 -6.50 9.85 4.51
N SER A 76 -7.26 9.12 3.70
CA SER A 76 -8.72 9.15 3.82
C SER A 76 -9.20 8.65 5.17
N LEU A 77 -8.45 7.73 5.79
CA LEU A 77 -8.79 7.24 7.12
C LEU A 77 -8.39 8.25 8.19
N GLY A 78 -7.20 8.83 8.07
CA GLY A 78 -6.71 9.79 9.04
C GLY A 78 -7.42 11.13 8.98
N GLY A 79 -7.91 11.50 7.80
CA GLY A 79 -8.58 12.77 7.62
C GLY A 79 -9.90 12.90 8.33
N GLU A 80 -10.38 11.82 8.86
CA GLU A 80 -11.66 11.81 9.57
C GLU A 80 -11.60 12.40 10.96
N SER A 81 -10.44 12.64 11.45
CA SER A 81 -10.28 13.16 12.81
C SER A 81 -10.85 14.56 12.96
#